data_5e6dc43bf45ccdff9e8ea665f3448046
#
_entry.id   5e6dc43bf45ccdff9e8ea665f3448046
#
_cell.length_a   1.000
_cell.length_b   1.000
_cell.length_c   1.000
_cell.angle_alpha   90.00
_cell.angle_beta   90.00
_cell.angle_gamma   90.00
#
_symmetry.space_group_name_H-M   'P 1'
#
loop_
_entity.id
_entity.type
_entity.pdbx_description
1 polymer ?
#
loop_
_entity_poly.entity_id
_entity_poly.type
_entity_poly.pdbx_seq_one_letter_code
_entity_poly.pdbx_strand_id
1 'polypeptide(L)'
;MSTLLLQLSDLHLFAEPDVLLREVPTRDSLGEVLEAVRGTGWEFDRVVVTGDFTHDERRETYEVAQELLEEWLDRCHVLPGNHDDRGLMREVFSGQAGGSDRGICFSQAVGGWRLIGIDTHVPGEVRGRVEQEMLDWLAGELAEHVAEPTIVFQHHPPIGVGSAWLDEIGLLDPGPYRDLITSSPQVRVVSCGHVHQESSGTLGTAVVLTVPSTGVQFVPLCRTARVDAIAPGFRVFALEDPADAVDASSVGWSSRVVRLPSITFPAVDV
;
A
#
# COMPACT_ATOMS: atom_id res chain seq x y z
N MET A 1 -19.19 -15.97 0.73
CA MET A 1 -19.30 -14.48 0.56
C MET A 1 -17.90 -13.96 0.23
N SER A 2 -17.78 -12.96 -0.63
CA SER A 2 -16.45 -12.42 -0.96
C SER A 2 -15.95 -11.51 0.15
N THR A 3 -14.68 -11.66 0.53
CA THR A 3 -13.98 -10.76 1.44
C THR A 3 -13.56 -9.50 0.69
N LEU A 4 -13.89 -8.33 1.20
CA LEU A 4 -13.54 -7.04 0.59
C LEU A 4 -12.41 -6.36 1.36
N LEU A 5 -11.37 -5.94 0.63
CA LEU A 5 -10.26 -5.19 1.19
C LEU A 5 -10.17 -3.80 0.55
N LEU A 6 -9.88 -2.79 1.36
CA LEU A 6 -9.55 -1.44 0.92
C LEU A 6 -8.04 -1.22 1.08
N GLN A 7 -7.38 -0.73 0.04
CA GLN A 7 -6.02 -0.23 0.12
C GLN A 7 -5.99 1.26 -0.18
N LEU A 8 -5.41 2.02 0.74
CA LEU A 8 -5.03 3.42 0.61
C LEU A 8 -3.51 3.52 0.63
N SER A 9 -2.95 4.57 0.05
CA SER A 9 -1.50 4.80 0.07
C SER A 9 -1.15 6.25 -0.23
N ASP A 10 0.06 6.64 0.17
CA ASP A 10 0.67 7.90 -0.26
C ASP A 10 -0.24 9.10 0.08
N LEU A 11 -0.59 9.22 1.38
CA LEU A 11 -1.49 10.25 1.90
C LEU A 11 -0.79 11.62 1.90
N HIS A 12 0.51 11.64 2.21
CA HIS A 12 1.38 12.82 2.24
C HIS A 12 0.75 14.03 2.94
N LEU A 13 0.21 13.80 4.11
CA LEU A 13 -0.42 14.86 4.90
C LEU A 13 0.60 15.80 5.52
N PHE A 14 0.11 16.96 5.92
CA PHE A 14 0.82 17.96 6.73
C PHE A 14 0.03 18.26 8.01
N ALA A 15 0.74 18.69 9.06
CA ALA A 15 0.10 19.11 10.29
C ALA A 15 -0.77 20.35 10.06
N GLU A 16 -0.29 21.30 9.28
CA GLU A 16 -1.02 22.48 8.89
C GLU A 16 -2.01 22.17 7.75
N PRO A 17 -3.31 22.51 7.90
CA PRO A 17 -4.35 22.12 6.94
C PRO A 17 -4.23 22.78 5.56
N ASP A 18 -3.63 23.97 5.49
CA ASP A 18 -3.57 24.78 4.26
C ASP A 18 -2.31 24.53 3.44
N VAL A 19 -1.45 23.60 3.86
CA VAL A 19 -0.21 23.27 3.13
C VAL A 19 -0.54 22.38 1.93
N LEU A 20 0.01 22.74 0.77
CA LEU A 20 -0.15 22.03 -0.48
C LEU A 20 1.10 21.24 -0.83
N LEU A 21 0.94 20.02 -1.28
CA LEU A 21 2.01 19.26 -1.94
C LEU A 21 1.84 19.40 -3.46
N ARG A 22 2.78 20.08 -4.13
CA ARG A 22 2.70 20.28 -5.60
C ARG A 22 1.34 20.81 -6.05
N GLU A 23 0.86 21.85 -5.36
CA GLU A 23 -0.44 22.50 -5.57
C GLU A 23 -1.68 21.62 -5.24
N VAL A 24 -1.50 20.43 -4.65
CA VAL A 24 -2.58 19.54 -4.21
C VAL A 24 -2.81 19.70 -2.71
N PRO A 25 -4.04 20.02 -2.26
CA PRO A 25 -4.43 20.01 -0.85
C PRO A 25 -4.65 18.56 -0.39
N THR A 26 -3.57 17.87 0.01
CA THR A 26 -3.59 16.42 0.26
C THR A 26 -4.56 16.02 1.38
N ARG A 27 -4.77 16.90 2.38
CA ARG A 27 -5.74 16.65 3.45
C ARG A 27 -7.18 16.64 2.93
N ASP A 28 -7.56 17.63 2.13
CA ASP A 28 -8.89 17.70 1.53
C ASP A 28 -9.09 16.56 0.54
N SER A 29 -8.06 16.29 -0.25
CA SER A 29 -8.08 15.18 -1.22
C SER A 29 -8.32 13.83 -0.54
N LEU A 30 -7.63 13.54 0.59
CA LEU A 30 -7.91 12.34 1.37
C LEU A 30 -9.35 12.34 1.88
N GLY A 31 -9.84 13.46 2.41
CA GLY A 31 -11.23 13.60 2.87
C GLY A 31 -12.22 13.20 1.78
N GLU A 32 -12.03 13.70 0.56
CA GLU A 32 -12.90 13.37 -0.59
C GLU A 32 -12.76 11.90 -1.04
N VAL A 33 -11.55 11.32 -0.98
CA VAL A 33 -11.34 9.88 -1.22
C VAL A 33 -12.12 9.05 -0.21
N LEU A 34 -12.05 9.40 1.09
CA LEU A 34 -12.78 8.70 2.14
C LEU A 34 -14.31 8.85 1.98
N GLU A 35 -14.80 10.02 1.58
CA GLU A 35 -16.21 10.21 1.23
C GLU A 35 -16.63 9.33 0.04
N ALA A 36 -15.77 9.21 -0.98
CA ALA A 36 -16.04 8.31 -2.10
C ALA A 36 -16.05 6.84 -1.65
N VAL A 37 -15.16 6.43 -0.71
CA VAL A 37 -15.18 5.10 -0.10
C VAL A 37 -16.53 4.84 0.58
N ARG A 38 -17.00 5.76 1.44
CA ARG A 38 -18.32 5.68 2.10
C ARG A 38 -19.46 5.64 1.09
N GLY A 39 -19.36 6.46 0.04
CA GLY A 39 -20.37 6.54 -1.03
C GLY A 39 -20.52 5.24 -1.84
N THR A 40 -19.57 4.31 -1.78
CA THR A 40 -19.70 3.00 -2.42
C THR A 40 -20.75 2.11 -1.74
N GLY A 41 -21.01 2.33 -0.45
CA GLY A 41 -21.84 1.47 0.37
C GLY A 41 -21.23 0.08 0.62
N TRP A 42 -19.94 -0.13 0.31
CA TRP A 42 -19.26 -1.40 0.58
C TRP A 42 -18.77 -1.48 2.03
N GLU A 43 -18.95 -2.63 2.61
CA GLU A 43 -18.37 -2.94 3.91
C GLU A 43 -17.04 -3.68 3.69
N PHE A 44 -15.95 -3.05 4.12
CA PHE A 44 -14.61 -3.63 3.99
C PHE A 44 -14.26 -4.45 5.23
N ASP A 45 -13.85 -5.69 5.02
CA ASP A 45 -13.39 -6.58 6.09
C ASP A 45 -12.06 -6.12 6.67
N ARG A 46 -11.19 -5.56 5.82
CA ARG A 46 -9.89 -4.98 6.23
C ARG A 46 -9.54 -3.76 5.39
N VAL A 47 -8.80 -2.89 6.02
CA VAL A 47 -8.17 -1.71 5.40
C VAL A 47 -6.66 -1.83 5.56
N VAL A 48 -5.91 -1.55 4.52
CA VAL A 48 -4.45 -1.50 4.57
C VAL A 48 -3.99 -0.16 4.03
N VAL A 49 -3.21 0.57 4.82
CA VAL A 49 -2.55 1.80 4.35
C VAL A 49 -1.08 1.48 4.13
N THR A 50 -0.64 1.62 2.88
CA THR A 50 0.68 1.15 2.42
C THR A 50 1.74 2.26 2.38
N GLY A 51 1.74 3.13 3.38
CA GLY A 51 2.81 4.08 3.65
C GLY A 51 2.61 5.50 3.12
N ASP A 52 3.61 6.32 3.43
CA ASP A 52 3.64 7.75 3.16
C ASP A 52 2.43 8.50 3.74
N PHE A 53 2.24 8.32 5.06
CA PHE A 53 1.17 9.01 5.79
C PHE A 53 1.42 10.51 5.87
N THR A 54 2.68 10.88 6.08
CA THR A 54 3.11 12.26 6.28
C THR A 54 4.04 12.70 5.17
N HIS A 55 4.19 14.02 5.05
CA HIS A 55 5.26 14.62 4.26
C HIS A 55 6.24 15.43 5.12
N ASP A 56 5.88 15.70 6.37
CA ASP A 56 6.62 16.51 7.32
C ASP A 56 7.15 15.73 8.54
N GLU A 57 6.89 14.42 8.62
CA GLU A 57 7.31 13.50 9.68
C GLU A 57 6.95 13.98 11.10
N ARG A 58 5.84 14.72 11.24
CA ARG A 58 5.41 15.27 12.53
C ARG A 58 4.35 14.40 13.19
N ARG A 59 4.39 14.32 14.54
CA ARG A 59 3.39 13.60 15.33
C ARG A 59 1.97 14.07 15.02
N GLU A 60 1.77 15.39 14.99
CA GLU A 60 0.46 16.01 14.74
C GLU A 60 -0.13 15.57 13.39
N THR A 61 0.73 15.30 12.41
CA THR A 61 0.29 14.81 11.11
C THR A 61 -0.22 13.37 11.18
N TYR A 62 0.44 12.50 11.95
CA TYR A 62 -0.07 11.15 12.20
C TYR A 62 -1.38 11.16 12.99
N GLU A 63 -1.54 12.07 13.96
CA GLU A 63 -2.78 12.23 14.71
C GLU A 63 -3.93 12.66 13.79
N VAL A 64 -3.68 13.56 12.83
CA VAL A 64 -4.63 13.91 11.78
C VAL A 64 -4.99 12.72 10.90
N ALA A 65 -4.01 11.92 10.48
CA ALA A 65 -4.27 10.71 9.71
C ALA A 65 -5.12 9.71 10.50
N GLN A 66 -4.84 9.53 11.79
CA GLN A 66 -5.60 8.66 12.67
C GLN A 66 -7.05 9.14 12.82
N GLU A 67 -7.27 10.44 13.00
CA GLU A 67 -8.62 11.03 13.08
C GLU A 67 -9.42 10.81 11.80
N LEU A 68 -8.82 11.06 10.64
CA LEU A 68 -9.46 10.85 9.35
C LEU A 68 -9.83 9.38 9.08
N LEU A 69 -9.04 8.44 9.60
CA LEU A 69 -9.23 6.99 9.45
C LEU A 69 -10.01 6.36 10.60
N GLU A 70 -10.55 7.14 11.57
CA GLU A 70 -11.13 6.66 12.83
C GLU A 70 -12.11 5.50 12.64
N GLU A 71 -13.01 5.58 11.66
CA GLU A 71 -14.07 4.58 11.44
C GLU A 71 -13.56 3.21 10.97
N TRP A 72 -12.30 3.12 10.53
CA TRP A 72 -11.67 1.87 10.05
C TRP A 72 -10.56 1.35 10.96
N LEU A 73 -10.17 2.07 12.03
CA LEU A 73 -9.02 1.70 12.86
C LEU A 73 -9.12 0.31 13.48
N ASP A 74 -10.32 -0.17 13.77
CA ASP A 74 -10.58 -1.49 14.34
C ASP A 74 -10.21 -2.65 13.40
N ARG A 75 -10.11 -2.38 12.09
CA ARG A 75 -9.82 -3.33 11.03
C ARG A 75 -8.71 -2.85 10.08
N CYS A 76 -7.94 -1.85 10.50
CA CYS A 76 -6.87 -1.24 9.72
C CYS A 76 -5.50 -1.80 10.10
N HIS A 77 -4.66 -2.00 9.09
CA HIS A 77 -3.22 -2.19 9.24
C HIS A 77 -2.48 -1.07 8.54
N VAL A 78 -1.40 -0.62 9.14
CA VAL A 78 -0.55 0.44 8.60
C VAL A 78 0.86 -0.07 8.34
N LEU A 79 1.47 0.38 7.26
CA LEU A 79 2.87 0.13 6.90
C LEU A 79 3.56 1.47 6.66
N PRO A 80 4.86 1.62 6.94
CA PRO A 80 5.57 2.85 6.65
C PRO A 80 5.97 2.93 5.17
N GLY A 81 5.96 4.15 4.64
CA GLY A 81 6.65 4.52 3.42
C GLY A 81 7.97 5.24 3.73
N ASN A 82 8.59 5.82 2.70
CA ASN A 82 9.87 6.53 2.88
C ASN A 82 9.72 7.91 3.53
N HIS A 83 8.53 8.47 3.58
CA HIS A 83 8.20 9.72 4.27
C HIS A 83 7.65 9.51 5.69
N ASP A 84 7.89 8.34 6.31
CA ASP A 84 7.33 8.03 7.61
C ASP A 84 8.39 7.81 8.69
N ASP A 85 8.07 8.18 9.93
CA ASP A 85 8.82 7.82 11.13
C ASP A 85 8.15 6.63 11.82
N ARG A 86 8.87 5.48 11.90
CA ARG A 86 8.35 4.25 12.54
C ARG A 86 8.01 4.43 14.01
N GLY A 87 8.77 5.28 14.72
CA GLY A 87 8.56 5.53 16.15
C GLY A 87 7.23 6.23 16.38
N LEU A 88 7.01 7.33 15.66
CA LEU A 88 5.76 8.09 15.72
C LEU A 88 4.58 7.26 15.24
N MET A 89 4.73 6.48 14.16
CA MET A 89 3.67 5.57 13.71
C MET A 89 3.26 4.58 14.80
N ARG A 90 4.22 3.94 15.49
CA ARG A 90 3.92 2.99 16.59
C ARG A 90 3.25 3.66 17.77
N GLU A 91 3.60 4.90 18.07
CA GLU A 91 2.99 5.65 19.15
C GLU A 91 1.54 6.03 18.84
N VAL A 92 1.27 6.55 17.65
CA VAL A 92 -0.06 7.02 17.26
C VAL A 92 -0.95 5.85 16.82
N PHE A 93 -0.46 4.96 15.97
CA PHE A 93 -1.19 3.78 15.48
C PHE A 93 -0.85 2.51 16.27
N SER A 94 -0.81 2.58 17.60
CA SER A 94 -0.35 1.49 18.45
C SER A 94 -1.10 0.16 18.30
N GLY A 95 -2.36 0.19 17.84
CA GLY A 95 -3.17 -0.99 17.55
C GLY A 95 -3.04 -1.51 16.12
N GLN A 96 -2.55 -0.71 15.18
CA GLN A 96 -2.51 -0.95 13.74
C GLN A 96 -1.08 -1.17 13.22
N ALA A 97 -0.08 -0.56 13.86
CA ALA A 97 1.34 -0.69 13.55
C ALA A 97 1.94 -1.90 14.27
N GLY A 98 1.63 -3.09 13.78
CA GLY A 98 2.16 -4.35 14.33
C GLY A 98 3.67 -4.50 14.15
N GLY A 99 4.21 -5.64 14.58
CA GLY A 99 5.61 -6.00 14.37
C GLY A 99 6.47 -5.85 15.61
N SER A 100 7.80 -5.73 15.41
CA SER A 100 8.81 -5.71 16.45
C SER A 100 10.01 -4.86 16.00
N ASP A 101 11.19 -5.10 16.56
CA ASP A 101 12.44 -4.45 16.16
C ASP A 101 12.79 -4.60 14.69
N ARG A 102 12.28 -5.65 14.02
CA ARG A 102 12.45 -5.87 12.57
C ARG A 102 11.71 -4.88 11.66
N GLY A 103 10.78 -4.10 12.21
CA GLY A 103 9.97 -3.16 11.46
C GLY A 103 8.48 -3.30 11.76
N ILE A 104 7.64 -2.50 11.07
CA ILE A 104 6.18 -2.58 11.15
C ILE A 104 5.71 -3.63 10.16
N CYS A 105 5.14 -4.73 10.67
CA CYS A 105 4.66 -5.84 9.85
C CYS A 105 3.45 -6.51 10.48
N PHE A 106 2.68 -7.23 9.68
CA PHE A 106 1.55 -8.02 10.16
C PHE A 106 1.36 -9.28 9.31
N SER A 107 0.72 -10.29 9.90
CA SER A 107 0.20 -11.46 9.20
C SER A 107 -1.15 -11.81 9.79
N GLN A 108 -2.19 -11.84 8.95
CA GLN A 108 -3.56 -12.06 9.38
C GLN A 108 -4.33 -12.92 8.39
N ALA A 109 -5.08 -13.90 8.90
CA ALA A 109 -6.06 -14.65 8.14
C ALA A 109 -7.38 -13.87 8.02
N VAL A 110 -7.92 -13.76 6.82
CA VAL A 110 -9.21 -13.10 6.53
C VAL A 110 -9.89 -13.83 5.38
N GLY A 111 -11.09 -14.34 5.60
CA GLY A 111 -11.89 -15.03 4.55
C GLY A 111 -11.14 -16.17 3.85
N GLY A 112 -10.32 -16.91 4.60
CA GLY A 112 -9.51 -18.00 4.05
C GLY A 112 -8.24 -17.57 3.30
N TRP A 113 -7.99 -16.27 3.19
CA TRP A 113 -6.77 -15.69 2.65
C TRP A 113 -5.80 -15.29 3.76
N ARG A 114 -4.50 -15.26 3.44
CA ARG A 114 -3.46 -14.67 4.27
C ARG A 114 -3.10 -13.27 3.75
N LEU A 115 -3.21 -12.27 4.62
CA LEU A 115 -2.74 -10.92 4.36
C LEU A 115 -1.44 -10.72 5.13
N ILE A 116 -0.36 -10.38 4.44
CA ILE A 116 0.95 -10.12 5.03
C ILE A 116 1.35 -8.68 4.66
N GLY A 117 1.71 -7.88 5.64
CA GLY A 117 2.32 -6.57 5.43
C GLY A 117 3.78 -6.59 5.83
N ILE A 118 4.65 -6.06 4.98
CA ILE A 118 6.08 -5.96 5.24
C ILE A 118 6.57 -4.52 5.18
N ASP A 119 7.48 -4.20 6.08
CA ASP A 119 8.18 -2.93 6.13
C ASP A 119 9.33 -2.90 5.13
N THR A 120 9.32 -1.92 4.25
CA THR A 120 10.39 -1.70 3.27
C THR A 120 11.11 -0.35 3.48
N HIS A 121 10.77 0.38 4.54
CA HIS A 121 11.36 1.68 4.85
C HIS A 121 12.82 1.54 5.28
N VAL A 122 13.67 2.46 4.80
CA VAL A 122 15.06 2.64 5.22
C VAL A 122 15.22 4.07 5.74
N PRO A 123 15.55 4.28 7.01
CA PRO A 123 15.65 5.64 7.56
C PRO A 123 16.59 6.54 6.76
N GLY A 124 16.09 7.70 6.33
CA GLY A 124 16.86 8.69 5.57
C GLY A 124 17.08 8.36 4.09
N GLU A 125 16.47 7.31 3.57
CA GLU A 125 16.53 6.94 2.16
C GLU A 125 15.14 7.01 1.50
N VAL A 126 15.09 7.45 0.24
CA VAL A 126 13.85 7.39 -0.56
C VAL A 126 13.60 5.97 -1.09
N ARG A 127 14.66 5.21 -1.28
CA ARG A 127 14.61 3.80 -1.72
C ARG A 127 14.28 2.87 -0.57
N GLY A 128 13.50 1.83 -0.86
CA GLY A 128 13.18 0.81 0.12
C GLY A 128 14.19 -0.34 0.13
N ARG A 129 14.11 -1.17 1.18
CA ARG A 129 14.80 -2.47 1.27
C ARG A 129 13.95 -3.44 2.09
N VAL A 130 13.98 -4.69 1.74
CA VAL A 130 13.54 -5.78 2.63
C VAL A 130 14.78 -6.24 3.40
N GLU A 131 14.90 -5.84 4.64
CA GLU A 131 16.02 -6.22 5.50
C GLU A 131 16.00 -7.73 5.77
N GLN A 132 17.16 -8.32 6.07
CA GLN A 132 17.29 -9.78 6.19
C GLN A 132 16.34 -10.36 7.26
N GLU A 133 16.18 -9.69 8.40
CA GLU A 133 15.26 -10.14 9.45
C GLU A 133 13.78 -10.12 9.01
N MET A 134 13.41 -9.16 8.16
CA MET A 134 12.08 -9.09 7.56
C MET A 134 11.90 -10.19 6.51
N LEU A 135 12.93 -10.44 5.72
CA LEU A 135 12.92 -11.51 4.70
C LEU A 135 12.79 -12.90 5.37
N ASP A 136 13.55 -13.15 6.44
CA ASP A 136 13.50 -14.40 7.20
C ASP A 136 12.12 -14.61 7.85
N TRP A 137 11.54 -13.55 8.42
CA TRP A 137 10.20 -13.59 8.97
C TRP A 137 9.15 -13.88 7.88
N LEU A 138 9.20 -13.18 6.74
CA LEU A 138 8.28 -13.42 5.63
C LEU A 138 8.39 -14.86 5.10
N ALA A 139 9.62 -15.39 5.00
CA ALA A 139 9.83 -16.77 4.59
C ALA A 139 9.20 -17.77 5.58
N GLY A 140 9.29 -17.49 6.89
CA GLY A 140 8.63 -18.27 7.93
C GLY A 140 7.11 -18.24 7.80
N GLU A 141 6.50 -17.07 7.65
CA GLU A 141 5.06 -16.91 7.46
C GLU A 141 4.56 -17.67 6.21
N LEU A 142 5.27 -17.51 5.10
CA LEU A 142 4.90 -18.22 3.86
C LEU A 142 5.06 -19.74 3.98
N ALA A 143 6.03 -20.23 4.73
CA ALA A 143 6.22 -21.66 4.96
C ALA A 143 5.13 -22.23 5.89
N GLU A 144 4.74 -21.49 6.93
CA GLU A 144 3.69 -21.89 7.87
C GLU A 144 2.30 -21.91 7.21
N HIS A 145 2.05 -20.98 6.30
CA HIS A 145 0.76 -20.77 5.65
C HIS A 145 0.77 -21.15 4.16
N VAL A 146 1.52 -22.18 3.78
CA VAL A 146 1.72 -22.61 2.37
C VAL A 146 0.42 -22.94 1.61
N ALA A 147 -0.63 -23.33 2.32
CA ALA A 147 -1.93 -23.66 1.72
C ALA A 147 -2.89 -22.47 1.58
N GLU A 148 -2.55 -21.33 2.15
CA GLU A 148 -3.41 -20.14 2.14
C GLU A 148 -3.05 -19.22 0.97
N PRO A 149 -3.99 -18.88 0.07
CA PRO A 149 -3.72 -17.86 -0.93
C PRO A 149 -3.36 -16.55 -0.22
N THR A 150 -2.29 -15.89 -0.66
CA THR A 150 -1.67 -14.80 0.09
C THR A 150 -1.61 -13.52 -0.74
N ILE A 151 -1.91 -12.40 -0.10
CA ILE A 151 -1.57 -11.05 -0.59
C ILE A 151 -0.47 -10.48 0.30
N VAL A 152 0.62 -10.01 -0.32
CA VAL A 152 1.68 -9.26 0.36
C VAL A 152 1.52 -7.78 0.07
N PHE A 153 1.42 -6.97 1.13
CA PHE A 153 1.38 -5.51 1.08
C PHE A 153 2.72 -4.91 1.49
N GLN A 154 3.17 -3.91 0.77
CA GLN A 154 4.40 -3.17 1.05
C GLN A 154 4.33 -1.77 0.43
N HIS A 155 5.28 -0.89 0.79
CA HIS A 155 5.32 0.43 0.17
C HIS A 155 6.04 0.41 -1.17
N HIS A 156 7.33 0.05 -1.22
CA HIS A 156 8.13 0.12 -2.43
C HIS A 156 7.90 -1.09 -3.35
N PRO A 157 7.62 -0.88 -4.67
CA PRO A 157 7.42 -1.97 -5.61
C PRO A 157 8.69 -2.82 -5.80
N PRO A 158 8.55 -4.15 -5.91
CA PRO A 158 9.69 -5.04 -6.13
C PRO A 158 10.15 -5.09 -7.60
N ILE A 159 9.36 -4.54 -8.52
CA ILE A 159 9.64 -4.48 -9.95
C ILE A 159 9.45 -3.04 -10.44
N GLY A 160 10.10 -2.68 -11.53
CA GLY A 160 9.94 -1.38 -12.15
C GLY A 160 8.53 -1.19 -12.72
N VAL A 161 8.06 0.07 -12.73
CA VAL A 161 6.77 0.47 -13.32
C VAL A 161 6.95 1.13 -14.69
N GLY A 162 8.18 1.21 -15.21
CA GLY A 162 8.51 1.78 -16.52
C GLY A 162 8.68 3.31 -16.50
N SER A 163 8.59 3.94 -15.35
CA SER A 163 8.96 5.35 -15.13
C SER A 163 10.39 5.40 -14.59
N ALA A 164 11.37 5.74 -15.43
CA ALA A 164 12.78 5.57 -15.10
C ALA A 164 13.19 6.19 -13.76
N TRP A 165 12.69 7.38 -13.44
CA TRP A 165 12.99 8.06 -12.18
C TRP A 165 12.39 7.35 -10.94
N LEU A 166 11.20 6.70 -11.08
CA LEU A 166 10.58 5.89 -10.02
C LEU A 166 11.29 4.55 -9.89
N ASP A 167 11.69 3.95 -11.02
CA ASP A 167 12.41 2.68 -11.01
C ASP A 167 13.79 2.79 -10.34
N GLU A 168 14.40 4.00 -10.34
CA GLU A 168 15.66 4.30 -9.63
C GLU A 168 15.49 4.41 -8.10
N ILE A 169 14.27 4.68 -7.61
CA ILE A 169 13.95 4.83 -6.19
C ILE A 169 13.08 3.69 -5.63
N GLY A 170 12.94 2.58 -6.34
CA GLY A 170 12.27 1.37 -5.88
C GLY A 170 13.03 0.61 -4.79
N LEU A 171 12.89 -0.72 -4.75
CA LEU A 171 13.61 -1.56 -3.79
C LEU A 171 15.11 -1.69 -4.12
N LEU A 172 15.96 -1.50 -3.11
CA LEU A 172 17.37 -1.86 -3.14
C LEU A 172 17.53 -3.37 -3.04
N ASP A 173 18.45 -3.93 -3.82
CA ASP A 173 18.82 -5.36 -3.78
C ASP A 173 17.60 -6.32 -3.75
N PRO A 174 16.63 -6.16 -4.66
CA PRO A 174 15.36 -6.90 -4.58
C PRO A 174 15.48 -8.39 -4.89
N GLY A 175 16.67 -8.89 -5.26
CA GLY A 175 16.91 -10.27 -5.67
C GLY A 175 16.38 -11.31 -4.69
N PRO A 176 16.87 -11.36 -3.43
CA PRO A 176 16.43 -12.34 -2.44
C PRO A 176 14.92 -12.29 -2.18
N TYR A 177 14.32 -11.10 -2.13
CA TYR A 177 12.88 -10.95 -1.97
C TYR A 177 12.11 -11.48 -3.19
N ARG A 178 12.57 -11.15 -4.42
CA ARG A 178 11.95 -11.65 -5.65
C ARG A 178 12.04 -13.18 -5.75
N ASP A 179 13.16 -13.75 -5.35
CA ASP A 179 13.37 -15.20 -5.35
C ASP A 179 12.41 -15.89 -4.36
N LEU A 180 12.22 -15.32 -3.16
CA LEU A 180 11.27 -15.81 -2.17
C LEU A 180 9.83 -15.78 -2.72
N ILE A 181 9.38 -14.64 -3.25
CA ILE A 181 8.02 -14.53 -3.82
C ILE A 181 7.83 -15.49 -4.99
N THR A 182 8.81 -15.60 -5.90
CA THR A 182 8.74 -16.48 -7.07
C THR A 182 8.67 -17.95 -6.67
N SER A 183 9.33 -18.34 -5.57
CA SER A 183 9.30 -19.71 -5.04
C SER A 183 8.09 -20.01 -4.16
N SER A 184 7.22 -19.03 -3.91
CA SER A 184 6.05 -19.14 -3.05
C SER A 184 4.74 -19.01 -3.86
N PRO A 185 4.25 -20.09 -4.51
CA PRO A 185 3.13 -20.03 -5.46
C PRO A 185 1.79 -19.66 -4.80
N GLN A 186 1.66 -19.77 -3.46
CA GLN A 186 0.52 -19.27 -2.71
C GLN A 186 0.43 -17.74 -2.70
N VAL A 187 1.53 -17.01 -2.94
CA VAL A 187 1.47 -15.56 -3.12
C VAL A 187 0.82 -15.26 -4.46
N ARG A 188 -0.40 -14.72 -4.40
CA ARG A 188 -1.20 -14.38 -5.57
C ARG A 188 -1.03 -12.93 -6.00
N VAL A 189 -0.81 -12.06 -5.04
CA VAL A 189 -0.67 -10.63 -5.25
C VAL A 189 0.44 -10.05 -4.36
N VAL A 190 1.20 -9.13 -4.93
CA VAL A 190 2.02 -8.16 -4.19
C VAL A 190 1.46 -6.79 -4.51
N SER A 191 0.99 -6.03 -3.50
CA SER A 191 0.38 -4.71 -3.71
C SER A 191 1.17 -3.61 -3.03
N CYS A 192 1.48 -2.54 -3.78
CA CYS A 192 2.44 -1.53 -3.40
C CYS A 192 1.89 -0.09 -3.55
N GLY A 193 2.45 0.85 -2.77
CA GLY A 193 2.33 2.29 -2.92
C GLY A 193 3.49 2.91 -3.69
N HIS A 194 4.00 4.06 -3.18
CA HIS A 194 5.22 4.76 -3.58
C HIS A 194 5.19 5.46 -4.95
N VAL A 195 4.60 4.85 -5.94
CA VAL A 195 4.69 5.32 -7.33
C VAL A 195 3.56 6.27 -7.73
N HIS A 196 2.55 6.44 -6.87
CA HIS A 196 1.36 7.27 -7.13
C HIS A 196 0.71 7.01 -8.50
N GLN A 197 0.75 5.77 -8.96
CA GLN A 197 0.25 5.33 -10.26
C GLN A 197 -0.47 4.00 -10.12
N GLU A 198 -1.41 3.76 -11.01
CA GLU A 198 -1.91 2.42 -11.22
C GLU A 198 -1.01 1.71 -12.23
N SER A 199 -0.35 0.66 -11.81
CA SER A 199 0.40 -0.22 -12.70
C SER A 199 0.20 -1.68 -12.33
N SER A 200 0.56 -2.56 -13.26
CA SER A 200 0.53 -4.00 -13.04
C SER A 200 1.70 -4.67 -13.72
N GLY A 201 2.21 -5.73 -13.09
CA GLY A 201 3.26 -6.58 -13.61
C GLY A 201 3.18 -7.97 -12.99
N THR A 202 4.20 -8.79 -13.19
CA THR A 202 4.24 -10.15 -12.64
C THR A 202 5.59 -10.44 -12.00
N LEU A 203 5.56 -11.27 -10.95
CA LEU A 203 6.74 -11.79 -10.27
C LEU A 203 6.49 -13.27 -9.95
N GLY A 204 7.08 -14.16 -10.76
CA GLY A 204 6.70 -15.57 -10.76
C GLY A 204 5.22 -15.73 -11.15
N THR A 205 4.43 -16.36 -10.28
CA THR A 205 2.98 -16.51 -10.44
C THR A 205 2.18 -15.35 -9.80
N ALA A 206 2.82 -14.52 -8.99
CA ALA A 206 2.17 -13.40 -8.34
C ALA A 206 1.94 -12.23 -9.31
N VAL A 207 0.79 -11.59 -9.21
CA VAL A 207 0.52 -10.30 -9.86
C VAL A 207 1.03 -9.19 -8.94
N VAL A 208 1.86 -8.30 -9.48
CA VAL A 208 2.33 -7.10 -8.76
C VAL A 208 1.44 -5.94 -9.17
N LEU A 209 0.82 -5.29 -8.21
CA LEU A 209 -0.08 -4.15 -8.41
C LEU A 209 0.44 -2.94 -7.65
N THR A 210 0.19 -1.74 -8.19
CA THR A 210 0.38 -0.50 -7.46
C THR A 210 -0.95 0.22 -7.29
N VAL A 211 -1.05 1.04 -6.25
CA VAL A 211 -2.23 1.84 -5.94
C VAL A 211 -1.95 3.31 -6.24
N PRO A 212 -2.94 4.09 -6.71
CA PRO A 212 -2.80 5.55 -6.79
C PRO A 212 -2.64 6.16 -5.39
N SER A 213 -1.99 7.31 -5.30
CA SER A 213 -2.04 8.15 -4.11
C SER A 213 -3.47 8.65 -3.85
N THR A 214 -3.79 8.94 -2.60
CA THR A 214 -5.02 9.67 -2.23
C THR A 214 -4.90 11.17 -2.50
N GLY A 215 -3.75 11.64 -2.97
CA GLY A 215 -3.45 13.04 -3.32
C GLY A 215 -2.76 13.15 -4.67
N VAL A 216 -1.48 13.50 -4.67
CA VAL A 216 -0.66 13.74 -5.88
C VAL A 216 -0.54 12.48 -6.72
N GLN A 217 -0.74 12.60 -8.02
CA GLN A 217 -0.50 11.52 -8.99
C GLN A 217 0.71 11.84 -9.87
N PHE A 218 1.38 10.82 -10.39
CA PHE A 218 2.49 11.01 -11.33
C PHE A 218 2.17 10.43 -12.70
N VAL A 219 2.62 11.12 -13.75
CA VAL A 219 2.44 10.68 -15.14
C VAL A 219 3.21 9.37 -15.37
N PRO A 220 2.54 8.30 -15.82
CA PRO A 220 3.19 7.02 -16.08
C PRO A 220 4.19 7.07 -17.25
N LEU A 221 5.15 6.13 -17.24
CA LEU A 221 6.12 5.89 -18.32
C LEU A 221 6.99 7.12 -18.63
N CYS A 222 7.24 7.97 -17.63
CA CYS A 222 8.06 9.17 -17.77
C CYS A 222 9.51 8.94 -17.33
N ARG A 223 10.44 9.65 -17.96
CA ARG A 223 11.86 9.64 -17.59
C ARG A 223 12.17 10.55 -16.40
N THR A 224 11.39 11.60 -16.20
CA THR A 224 11.50 12.59 -15.13
C THR A 224 10.17 12.73 -14.42
N ALA A 225 10.20 13.19 -13.19
CA ALA A 225 9.00 13.38 -12.39
C ALA A 225 8.07 14.43 -13.02
N ARG A 226 6.79 14.08 -13.17
CA ARG A 226 5.73 14.98 -13.64
C ARG A 226 4.45 14.67 -12.92
N VAL A 227 3.77 15.70 -12.41
CA VAL A 227 2.45 15.55 -11.78
C VAL A 227 1.41 15.29 -12.86
N ASP A 228 0.57 14.28 -12.63
CA ASP A 228 -0.56 13.95 -13.49
C ASP A 228 -1.83 14.68 -13.01
N ALA A 229 -2.65 15.12 -13.94
CA ALA A 229 -3.94 15.72 -13.67
C ALA A 229 -5.05 14.67 -13.41
N ILE A 230 -4.71 13.37 -13.43
CA ILE A 230 -5.68 12.31 -13.13
C ILE A 230 -6.12 12.37 -11.67
N ALA A 231 -7.41 12.09 -11.43
CA ALA A 231 -7.97 12.13 -10.08
C ALA A 231 -7.31 11.11 -9.13
N PRO A 232 -7.17 11.44 -7.82
CA PRO A 232 -6.75 10.51 -6.79
C PRO A 232 -7.73 9.35 -6.63
N GLY A 233 -7.35 8.34 -5.88
CA GLY A 233 -8.21 7.17 -5.70
C GLY A 233 -7.68 6.16 -4.70
N PHE A 234 -8.27 4.98 -4.75
CA PHE A 234 -7.97 3.86 -3.87
C PHE A 234 -8.10 2.54 -4.64
N ARG A 235 -7.57 1.46 -4.07
CA ARG A 235 -7.70 0.12 -4.64
C ARG A 235 -8.60 -0.73 -3.77
N VAL A 236 -9.43 -1.54 -4.42
CA VAL A 236 -10.30 -2.53 -3.77
C VAL A 236 -9.92 -3.91 -4.26
N PHE A 237 -9.90 -4.87 -3.35
CA PHE A 237 -9.82 -6.30 -3.65
C PHE A 237 -11.12 -6.97 -3.25
N ALA A 238 -11.59 -7.89 -4.09
CA ALA A 238 -12.65 -8.83 -3.76
C ALA A 238 -12.05 -10.24 -3.86
N LEU A 239 -12.05 -10.95 -2.73
CA LEU A 239 -11.43 -12.25 -2.56
C LEU A 239 -12.53 -13.31 -2.40
N GLU A 240 -12.51 -14.36 -3.21
CA GLU A 240 -13.39 -15.50 -3.07
C GLU A 240 -12.91 -16.40 -1.92
N ASP A 241 -13.85 -17.04 -1.22
CA ASP A 241 -13.51 -18.00 -0.18
C ASP A 241 -12.83 -19.22 -0.82
N PRO A 242 -11.60 -19.59 -0.40
CA PRO A 242 -10.93 -20.78 -0.91
C PRO A 242 -11.72 -22.07 -0.73
N ALA A 243 -12.63 -22.13 0.24
CA ALA A 243 -13.50 -23.28 0.44
C ALA A 243 -14.51 -23.50 -0.71
N ASP A 244 -14.78 -22.45 -1.50
CA ASP A 244 -15.65 -22.50 -2.68
C ASP A 244 -14.89 -22.93 -3.95
N ALA A 245 -13.55 -23.05 -3.89
CA ALA A 245 -12.69 -23.38 -5.02
C ALA A 245 -12.47 -24.89 -5.18
N VAL A 246 -12.27 -25.33 -6.42
CA VAL A 246 -11.98 -26.74 -6.72
C VAL A 246 -10.59 -27.16 -6.24
N ASP A 247 -9.63 -26.22 -6.28
CA ASP A 247 -8.26 -26.37 -5.79
C ASP A 247 -7.65 -24.96 -5.46
N ALA A 248 -6.51 -24.95 -4.77
CA ALA A 248 -5.85 -23.72 -4.34
C ALA A 248 -5.45 -22.79 -5.50
N SER A 249 -5.27 -23.33 -6.72
CA SER A 249 -4.90 -22.53 -7.90
C SER A 249 -6.12 -21.85 -8.55
N SER A 250 -7.31 -22.34 -8.27
CA SER A 250 -8.60 -21.85 -8.80
C SER A 250 -9.29 -20.83 -7.91
N VAL A 251 -8.69 -20.47 -6.75
CA VAL A 251 -9.23 -19.43 -5.85
C VAL A 251 -9.28 -18.10 -6.58
N GLY A 252 -10.50 -17.60 -6.78
CA GLY A 252 -10.74 -16.36 -7.50
C GLY A 252 -10.44 -15.11 -6.66
N TRP A 253 -9.95 -14.11 -7.33
CA TRP A 253 -9.85 -12.76 -6.78
C TRP A 253 -9.98 -11.73 -7.91
N SER A 254 -10.38 -10.54 -7.55
CA SER A 254 -10.38 -9.40 -8.46
C SER A 254 -9.90 -8.15 -7.73
N SER A 255 -9.38 -7.20 -8.49
CA SER A 255 -9.00 -5.91 -7.95
C SER A 255 -9.29 -4.81 -8.95
N ARG A 256 -9.66 -3.64 -8.44
CA ARG A 256 -9.85 -2.44 -9.24
C ARG A 256 -9.40 -1.19 -8.48
N VAL A 257 -8.92 -0.22 -9.23
CA VAL A 257 -8.75 1.15 -8.75
C VAL A 257 -10.07 1.89 -8.93
N VAL A 258 -10.49 2.60 -7.90
CA VAL A 258 -11.61 3.54 -7.93
C VAL A 258 -11.03 4.94 -7.79
N ARG A 259 -11.32 5.82 -8.75
CA ARG A 259 -10.86 7.21 -8.75
C ARG A 259 -12.04 8.15 -8.53
N LEU A 260 -11.75 9.31 -7.94
CA LEU A 260 -12.74 10.37 -7.80
C LEU A 260 -13.22 10.85 -9.18
N PRO A 261 -14.52 11.13 -9.34
CA PRO A 261 -15.09 11.41 -10.66
C PRO A 261 -14.73 12.79 -11.23
N SER A 262 -14.23 13.75 -10.43
CA SER A 262 -14.21 15.15 -10.87
C SER A 262 -13.08 16.05 -10.35
N ILE A 263 -12.07 15.53 -9.66
CA ILE A 263 -10.94 16.37 -9.23
C ILE A 263 -9.82 16.21 -10.27
N THR A 264 -9.59 17.26 -11.03
CA THR A 264 -8.40 17.41 -11.87
C THR A 264 -7.48 18.41 -11.19
N PHE A 265 -6.32 17.97 -10.75
CA PHE A 265 -5.25 18.88 -10.35
C PHE A 265 -4.50 19.37 -11.59
N PRO A 266 -3.97 20.61 -11.58
CA PRO A 266 -3.17 21.09 -12.70
C PRO A 266 -1.94 20.20 -12.88
N ALA A 267 -1.67 19.78 -14.13
CA ALA A 267 -0.42 19.11 -14.46
C ALA A 267 0.75 20.10 -14.26
N VAL A 268 1.68 19.79 -13.39
CA VAL A 268 2.84 20.63 -13.10
C VAL A 268 4.11 19.86 -13.46
N ASP A 269 4.99 20.49 -14.24
CA ASP A 269 6.34 19.96 -14.46
C ASP A 269 7.16 20.17 -13.16
N VAL A 270 7.84 19.12 -12.72
CA VAL A 270 8.56 19.03 -11.44
C VAL A 270 10.05 19.23 -11.63
#